data_f52f64ad17a39871694fc7301ed45837
#
_entry.id   f52f64ad17a39871694fc7301ed45837
#
_cell.length_a   1.000
_cell.length_b   1.000
_cell.length_c   1.000
_cell.angle_alpha   90.00
_cell.angle_beta   90.00
_cell.angle_gamma   90.00
#
_symmetry.space_group_name_H-M   'P 1'
#
loop_
_entity.id
_entity.type
_entity.pdbx_description
1 polymer ?
#
loop_
_entity_poly.entity_id
_entity_poly.type
_entity_poly.pdbx_seq_one_letter_code
_entity_poly.pdbx_strand_id
1 'polypeptide(L)'
;MKHRIDLRHLIGLTFLSLFPLRSMGQVSLTLDEVIRLAQDSAITAFQSQYEYQSRQASYEAFEALRKPQLSLKVVPNYSRIVSDPTREYVYLRNYDIFSTSAHLRLSQKVLPFGGEAYVGTQAIWSEYFRKEASGYPRQFVASPLLVGYSHDLLGYNPFRWEKKVEDQRLKAARCQHAYDLRCLAEEAAVRYFRLARQQRMLQMRLEEMYLNDTLLAIAREKATIAIVTLAELHSIEVQQQNVANQVEVACQDELKARTELASLLRLKQLPADLALLSIPDMPPSVSYTPEEVVRLALSNSPAYQHQLAELTEARHQEHKARKERGINVGLEVNLGMQQVNNTFGSAFKNQQLYALGSVQFSIPLMDHGAAKKRHEKATAWADRQELASQEV
;
A
#
# COMPACT_ATOMS: atom_id res chain seq x y z
N MET A 1 13.75 13.76 -23.56
CA MET A 1 13.85 13.78 -22.12
C MET A 1 13.50 15.18 -21.62
N LYS A 2 12.25 15.42 -21.23
CA LYS A 2 11.81 16.66 -20.60
C LYS A 2 11.34 16.27 -19.20
N HIS A 3 12.13 16.59 -18.19
CA HIS A 3 11.73 16.54 -16.79
C HIS A 3 10.54 17.48 -16.60
N ARG A 4 9.36 16.92 -16.40
CA ARG A 4 8.25 17.62 -15.78
C ARG A 4 8.52 17.62 -14.27
N ILE A 5 9.03 18.73 -13.78
CA ILE A 5 9.08 19.03 -12.36
C ILE A 5 7.61 19.20 -11.93
N ASP A 6 7.13 18.26 -11.14
CA ASP A 6 5.78 18.29 -10.61
C ASP A 6 5.64 19.49 -9.65
N LEU A 7 4.86 20.47 -10.07
CA LEU A 7 4.60 21.73 -9.36
C LEU A 7 3.89 21.53 -8.00
N ARG A 8 3.55 20.30 -7.65
CA ARG A 8 2.85 19.94 -6.39
C ARG A 8 3.75 19.96 -5.17
N HIS A 9 5.07 19.82 -5.33
CA HIS A 9 6.01 19.89 -4.21
C HIS A 9 6.45 21.32 -3.86
N LEU A 10 6.13 22.31 -4.69
CA LEU A 10 6.48 23.71 -4.41
C LEU A 10 5.44 24.44 -3.54
N ILE A 11 4.22 23.88 -3.42
CA ILE A 11 3.14 24.50 -2.61
C ILE A 11 3.34 24.21 -1.11
N GLY A 12 4.08 23.16 -0.75
CA GLY A 12 4.36 22.82 0.65
C GLY A 12 5.39 23.73 1.36
N LEU A 13 6.21 24.46 0.61
CA LEU A 13 7.30 25.27 1.19
C LEU A 13 6.95 26.77 1.37
N THR A 14 5.89 27.27 0.74
CA THR A 14 5.51 28.68 0.81
C THR A 14 4.48 28.99 1.88
N PHE A 15 3.90 27.98 2.56
CA PHE A 15 2.95 28.21 3.66
C PHE A 15 3.62 28.51 5.01
N LEU A 16 4.96 28.48 5.08
CA LEU A 16 5.69 28.75 6.34
C LEU A 16 6.03 30.24 6.55
N SER A 17 5.69 31.13 5.62
CA SER A 17 6.09 32.56 5.69
C SER A 17 4.94 33.54 5.83
N LEU A 18 3.69 33.08 6.00
CA LEU A 18 2.53 33.95 6.26
C LEU A 18 1.93 33.67 7.64
N PHE A 19 2.78 33.59 8.68
CA PHE A 19 2.31 33.87 10.02
C PHE A 19 2.32 35.42 10.15
N PRO A 20 1.17 36.10 10.18
CA PRO A 20 1.15 37.49 10.52
C PRO A 20 1.71 37.59 11.94
N LEU A 21 2.65 38.50 12.16
CA LEU A 21 3.03 38.98 13.48
C LEU A 21 1.76 39.47 14.19
N ARG A 22 1.00 38.56 14.77
CA ARG A 22 -0.10 38.89 15.68
C ARG A 22 0.52 39.19 17.05
N SER A 23 0.17 40.38 17.52
CA SER A 23 0.31 40.89 18.85
C SER A 23 0.39 39.83 19.95
N MET A 24 1.18 40.10 20.99
CA MET A 24 1.38 39.41 22.28
C MET A 24 0.05 38.93 22.92
N GLY A 25 -0.63 37.97 22.35
CA GLY A 25 -1.69 37.20 22.98
C GLY A 25 -1.12 35.81 23.28
N GLN A 26 -1.32 35.33 24.48
CA GLN A 26 -0.97 33.94 24.85
C GLN A 26 -1.47 32.98 23.75
N VAL A 27 -0.59 32.13 23.23
CA VAL A 27 -0.94 31.12 22.23
C VAL A 27 -1.77 30.06 22.93
N SER A 28 -3.06 30.00 22.62
CA SER A 28 -3.92 28.92 23.10
C SER A 28 -3.87 27.75 22.10
N LEU A 29 -3.69 26.55 22.58
CA LEU A 29 -3.70 25.32 21.77
C LEU A 29 -4.87 24.46 22.25
N THR A 30 -5.84 24.22 21.37
CA THR A 30 -7.02 23.42 21.67
C THR A 30 -6.77 21.93 21.36
N LEU A 31 -7.55 21.03 21.96
CA LEU A 31 -7.46 19.59 21.69
C LEU A 31 -7.67 19.27 20.21
N ASP A 32 -8.67 19.88 19.57
CA ASP A 32 -9.00 19.63 18.16
C ASP A 32 -7.86 20.09 17.22
N GLU A 33 -7.22 21.21 17.56
CA GLU A 33 -6.04 21.68 16.80
C GLU A 33 -4.86 20.72 16.93
N VAL A 34 -4.61 20.20 18.13
CA VAL A 34 -3.55 19.21 18.36
C VAL A 34 -3.80 17.92 17.60
N ILE A 35 -5.04 17.41 17.62
CA ILE A 35 -5.43 16.22 16.86
C ILE A 35 -5.22 16.45 15.37
N ARG A 36 -5.71 17.58 14.84
CA ARG A 36 -5.54 17.91 13.41
C ARG A 36 -4.06 18.06 13.03
N LEU A 37 -3.29 18.78 13.82
CA LEU A 37 -1.85 18.93 13.58
C LEU A 37 -1.12 17.59 13.63
N ALA A 38 -1.49 16.69 14.54
CA ALA A 38 -0.91 15.35 14.59
C ALA A 38 -1.23 14.56 13.32
N GLN A 39 -2.49 14.57 12.86
CA GLN A 39 -2.90 13.89 11.63
C GLN A 39 -2.24 14.48 10.37
N ASP A 40 -1.93 15.78 10.37
CA ASP A 40 -1.29 16.45 9.23
C ASP A 40 0.24 16.36 9.22
N SER A 41 0.89 16.14 10.38
CA SER A 41 2.34 16.28 10.51
C SER A 41 3.07 15.07 11.07
N ALA A 42 2.40 14.15 11.78
CA ALA A 42 3.05 13.01 12.39
C ALA A 42 3.59 12.00 11.35
N ILE A 43 4.73 11.39 11.64
CA ILE A 43 5.34 10.39 10.75
C ILE A 43 4.39 9.22 10.50
N THR A 44 3.71 8.77 11.55
CA THR A 44 2.74 7.66 11.48
C THR A 44 1.56 7.96 10.55
N ALA A 45 1.10 9.22 10.48
CA ALA A 45 0.06 9.64 9.54
C ALA A 45 0.53 9.50 8.08
N PHE A 46 1.75 9.97 7.78
CA PHE A 46 2.32 9.83 6.43
C PHE A 46 2.58 8.37 6.06
N GLN A 47 3.08 7.54 7.00
CA GLN A 47 3.28 6.12 6.77
C GLN A 47 1.96 5.42 6.40
N SER A 48 0.92 5.62 7.18
CA SER A 48 -0.41 5.06 6.93
C SER A 48 -1.01 5.57 5.61
N GLN A 49 -0.84 6.86 5.29
CA GLN A 49 -1.28 7.43 4.03
C GLN A 49 -0.57 6.82 2.82
N TYR A 50 0.77 6.66 2.88
CA TYR A 50 1.52 6.05 1.78
C TYR A 50 1.21 4.57 1.61
N GLU A 51 0.98 3.85 2.68
CA GLU A 51 0.55 2.45 2.61
C GLU A 51 -0.82 2.32 1.94
N TYR A 52 -1.79 3.15 2.32
CA TYR A 52 -3.09 3.22 1.66
C TYR A 52 -2.97 3.61 0.17
N GLN A 53 -2.18 4.64 -0.15
CA GLN A 53 -1.92 5.05 -1.54
C GLN A 53 -1.27 3.94 -2.37
N SER A 54 -0.31 3.21 -1.80
CA SER A 54 0.33 2.07 -2.46
C SER A 54 -0.69 0.97 -2.77
N ARG A 55 -1.60 0.67 -1.83
CA ARG A 55 -2.65 -0.31 -2.04
C ARG A 55 -3.69 0.16 -3.06
N GLN A 56 -4.06 1.42 -3.02
CA GLN A 56 -4.95 2.03 -4.01
C GLN A 56 -4.34 1.99 -5.42
N ALA A 57 -3.07 2.35 -5.57
CA ALA A 57 -2.37 2.26 -6.84
C ALA A 57 -2.29 0.81 -7.36
N SER A 58 -2.11 -0.16 -6.48
CA SER A 58 -2.14 -1.59 -6.83
C SER A 58 -3.51 -2.01 -7.36
N TYR A 59 -4.58 -1.56 -6.73
CA TYR A 59 -5.95 -1.80 -7.18
C TYR A 59 -6.25 -1.11 -8.53
N GLU A 60 -5.84 0.14 -8.70
CA GLU A 60 -5.97 0.87 -9.96
C GLU A 60 -5.18 0.20 -11.10
N ALA A 61 -3.98 -0.31 -10.82
CA ALA A 61 -3.20 -1.10 -11.77
C ALA A 61 -3.92 -2.39 -12.16
N PHE A 62 -4.51 -3.10 -11.19
CA PHE A 62 -5.33 -4.27 -11.44
C PHE A 62 -6.53 -3.94 -12.35
N GLU A 63 -7.28 -2.88 -12.03
CA GLU A 63 -8.41 -2.43 -12.87
C GLU A 63 -7.95 -1.98 -14.28
N ALA A 64 -6.78 -1.36 -14.39
CA ALA A 64 -6.19 -0.99 -15.68
C ALA A 64 -5.84 -2.21 -16.53
N LEU A 65 -5.33 -3.29 -15.93
CA LEU A 65 -5.02 -4.55 -16.63
C LEU A 65 -6.27 -5.30 -17.13
N ARG A 66 -7.46 -4.92 -16.68
CA ARG A 66 -8.74 -5.45 -17.16
C ARG A 66 -9.29 -4.70 -18.37
N LYS A 67 -8.73 -3.53 -18.70
CA LYS A 67 -9.06 -2.74 -19.89
C LYS A 67 -8.27 -3.24 -21.10
N PRO A 68 -8.64 -2.87 -22.34
CA PRO A 68 -7.87 -3.21 -23.53
C PRO A 68 -6.42 -2.76 -23.40
N GLN A 69 -5.48 -3.67 -23.67
CA GLN A 69 -4.03 -3.44 -23.61
C GLN A 69 -3.44 -3.42 -25.01
N LEU A 70 -2.79 -2.33 -25.39
CA LEU A 70 -2.05 -2.24 -26.64
C LEU A 70 -0.56 -2.46 -26.35
N SER A 71 0.03 -3.45 -27.01
CA SER A 71 1.44 -3.80 -26.85
C SER A 71 2.14 -3.93 -28.19
N LEU A 72 3.37 -3.44 -28.27
CA LEU A 72 4.29 -3.67 -29.38
C LEU A 72 5.44 -4.55 -28.89
N LYS A 73 5.59 -5.72 -29.47
CA LYS A 73 6.68 -6.65 -29.18
C LYS A 73 7.57 -6.77 -30.41
N VAL A 74 8.85 -6.47 -30.26
CA VAL A 74 9.85 -6.64 -31.32
C VAL A 74 10.87 -7.68 -30.83
N VAL A 75 11.06 -8.73 -31.62
CA VAL A 75 11.93 -9.84 -31.27
C VAL A 75 12.95 -10.06 -32.40
N PRO A 76 14.16 -9.52 -32.29
CA PRO A 76 15.27 -9.93 -33.14
C PRO A 76 15.74 -11.33 -32.74
N ASN A 77 15.99 -12.18 -33.71
CA ASN A 77 16.47 -13.54 -33.51
C ASN A 77 17.54 -13.88 -34.56
N TYR A 78 18.62 -14.51 -34.12
CA TYR A 78 19.60 -15.10 -35.00
C TYR A 78 19.61 -16.60 -34.77
N SER A 79 19.49 -17.38 -35.84
CA SER A 79 19.59 -18.82 -35.79
C SER A 79 20.55 -19.37 -36.83
N ARG A 80 21.38 -20.29 -36.40
CA ARG A 80 22.27 -21.05 -37.28
C ARG A 80 21.86 -22.51 -37.25
N ILE A 81 21.43 -23.00 -38.39
CA ILE A 81 21.04 -24.41 -38.53
C ILE A 81 22.12 -25.10 -39.34
N VAL A 82 22.73 -26.13 -38.76
CA VAL A 82 23.73 -26.99 -39.39
C VAL A 82 23.09 -28.35 -39.59
N SER A 83 22.92 -28.76 -40.84
CA SER A 83 22.43 -30.10 -41.16
C SER A 83 23.59 -31.04 -41.53
N ASP A 84 23.55 -32.25 -41.03
CA ASP A 84 24.51 -33.28 -41.36
C ASP A 84 24.19 -33.87 -42.77
N PRO A 85 25.12 -33.79 -43.75
CA PRO A 85 24.88 -34.22 -45.13
C PRO A 85 24.84 -35.76 -45.35
N THR A 86 24.88 -36.57 -44.27
CA THR A 86 25.04 -38.02 -44.39
C THR A 86 23.76 -38.79 -44.79
N ARG A 87 22.62 -38.15 -45.05
CA ARG A 87 21.43 -38.78 -45.60
C ARG A 87 21.08 -38.31 -47.00
N GLU A 88 21.13 -39.20 -47.93
CA GLU A 88 21.07 -39.08 -49.38
C GLU A 88 19.80 -38.43 -49.97
N TYR A 89 18.82 -38.02 -49.15
CA TYR A 89 17.53 -37.47 -49.61
C TYR A 89 17.02 -36.22 -48.90
N VAL A 90 17.83 -35.58 -48.07
CA VAL A 90 17.40 -34.35 -47.39
C VAL A 90 18.26 -33.19 -47.81
N TYR A 91 17.75 -32.33 -48.70
CA TYR A 91 18.36 -31.03 -49.08
C TYR A 91 18.27 -30.04 -47.91
N LEU A 92 18.66 -30.43 -46.69
CA LEU A 92 18.85 -29.52 -45.58
C LEU A 92 20.23 -28.90 -45.71
N ARG A 93 20.26 -27.69 -46.26
CA ARG A 93 21.47 -26.92 -46.35
C ARG A 93 21.70 -26.15 -45.05
N ASN A 94 22.98 -26.02 -44.67
CA ASN A 94 23.37 -25.13 -43.58
C ASN A 94 22.95 -23.69 -43.92
N TYR A 95 22.19 -23.03 -43.04
CA TYR A 95 21.84 -21.65 -43.23
C TYR A 95 21.90 -20.86 -41.92
N ASP A 96 22.35 -19.63 -42.07
CA ASP A 96 22.30 -18.64 -41.00
C ASP A 96 21.18 -17.66 -41.34
N ILE A 97 20.28 -17.46 -40.39
CA ILE A 97 19.11 -16.57 -40.53
C ILE A 97 19.15 -15.55 -39.45
N PHE A 98 19.06 -14.31 -39.82
CA PHE A 98 18.65 -13.23 -38.95
C PHE A 98 17.18 -12.92 -39.25
N SER A 99 16.35 -12.95 -38.22
CA SER A 99 14.94 -12.59 -38.34
C SER A 99 14.53 -11.58 -37.28
N THR A 100 13.70 -10.65 -37.63
CA THR A 100 13.10 -9.71 -36.69
C THR A 100 11.58 -9.75 -36.89
N SER A 101 10.86 -10.05 -35.81
CA SER A 101 9.41 -9.99 -35.81
C SER A 101 8.92 -8.79 -35.00
N ALA A 102 7.96 -8.06 -35.55
CA ALA A 102 7.25 -6.98 -34.87
C ALA A 102 5.77 -7.33 -34.79
N HIS A 103 5.23 -7.36 -33.58
CA HIS A 103 3.84 -7.69 -33.30
C HIS A 103 3.21 -6.51 -32.57
N LEU A 104 2.22 -5.89 -33.16
CA LEU A 104 1.34 -4.93 -32.49
C LEU A 104 0.03 -5.63 -32.17
N ARG A 105 -0.31 -5.72 -30.89
CA ARG A 105 -1.47 -6.47 -30.40
C ARG A 105 -2.30 -5.60 -29.45
N LEU A 106 -3.59 -5.51 -29.70
CA LEU A 106 -4.60 -5.02 -28.77
C LEU A 106 -5.30 -6.24 -28.18
N SER A 107 -5.15 -6.47 -26.89
CA SER A 107 -5.76 -7.61 -26.19
C SER A 107 -6.74 -7.15 -25.12
N GLN A 108 -7.79 -7.93 -24.92
CA GLN A 108 -8.82 -7.71 -23.92
C GLN A 108 -9.15 -9.00 -23.19
N LYS A 109 -9.07 -8.97 -21.86
CA LYS A 109 -9.50 -10.07 -21.00
C LYS A 109 -11.02 -10.21 -21.01
N VAL A 110 -11.53 -11.39 -21.30
CA VAL A 110 -12.97 -11.72 -21.31
C VAL A 110 -13.36 -12.27 -19.95
N LEU A 111 -13.72 -11.37 -19.02
CA LEU A 111 -13.90 -11.66 -17.61
C LEU A 111 -14.87 -12.80 -17.28
N PRO A 112 -16.06 -12.94 -17.91
CA PRO A 112 -17.01 -14.00 -17.59
C PRO A 112 -16.47 -15.40 -17.84
N PHE A 113 -15.73 -15.56 -18.94
CA PHE A 113 -15.27 -16.86 -19.40
C PHE A 113 -13.83 -17.18 -19.00
N GLY A 114 -13.01 -16.17 -18.69
CA GLY A 114 -11.61 -16.37 -18.31
C GLY A 114 -10.62 -16.40 -19.46
N GLY A 115 -11.07 -16.11 -20.69
CA GLY A 115 -10.24 -16.04 -21.88
C GLY A 115 -9.71 -14.65 -22.19
N GLU A 116 -8.91 -14.58 -23.27
CA GLU A 116 -8.37 -13.33 -23.83
C GLU A 116 -8.69 -13.26 -25.32
N ALA A 117 -9.36 -12.19 -25.74
CA ALA A 117 -9.55 -11.87 -27.14
C ALA A 117 -8.53 -10.83 -27.58
N TYR A 118 -8.03 -10.93 -28.79
CA TYR A 118 -7.05 -9.97 -29.29
C TYR A 118 -7.21 -9.71 -30.79
N VAL A 119 -6.80 -8.51 -31.16
CA VAL A 119 -6.64 -8.07 -32.55
C VAL A 119 -5.24 -7.51 -32.70
N GLY A 120 -4.59 -7.82 -33.83
CA GLY A 120 -3.24 -7.35 -34.00
C GLY A 120 -2.78 -7.34 -35.47
N THR A 121 -1.57 -6.88 -35.65
CA THR A 121 -0.83 -6.93 -36.89
C THR A 121 0.58 -7.44 -36.62
N GLN A 122 1.14 -8.16 -37.56
CA GLN A 122 2.48 -8.73 -37.47
C GLN A 122 3.26 -8.53 -38.75
N ALA A 123 4.52 -8.18 -38.59
CA ALA A 123 5.49 -8.19 -39.66
C ALA A 123 6.76 -8.95 -39.24
N ILE A 124 7.23 -9.84 -40.11
CA ILE A 124 8.49 -10.54 -39.90
C ILE A 124 9.40 -10.25 -41.08
N TRP A 125 10.62 -9.87 -40.78
CA TRP A 125 11.69 -9.75 -41.72
C TRP A 125 12.72 -10.83 -41.43
N SER A 126 13.13 -11.58 -42.48
CA SER A 126 14.17 -12.60 -42.39
C SER A 126 15.22 -12.38 -43.46
N GLU A 127 16.49 -12.45 -43.09
CA GLU A 127 17.64 -12.36 -43.97
C GLU A 127 18.45 -13.64 -43.86
N TYR A 128 18.74 -14.24 -45.03
CA TYR A 128 19.49 -15.48 -45.13
C TYR A 128 20.92 -15.12 -45.58
N PHE A 129 21.91 -15.39 -44.77
CA PHE A 129 23.29 -15.00 -45.06
C PHE A 129 24.00 -15.93 -46.08
N ARG A 130 23.43 -17.13 -46.35
CA ARG A 130 23.95 -18.04 -47.36
C ARG A 130 22.95 -18.17 -48.51
N LYS A 131 23.35 -17.75 -49.69
CA LYS A 131 22.51 -17.68 -50.89
C LYS A 131 22.05 -19.07 -51.40
N GLU A 132 22.72 -20.14 -51.00
CA GLU A 132 22.45 -21.50 -51.52
C GLU A 132 21.20 -22.13 -50.88
N ALA A 133 20.68 -21.62 -49.77
CA ALA A 133 19.63 -22.25 -48.98
C ALA A 133 18.20 -21.90 -49.44
N SER A 134 17.95 -20.74 -50.02
CA SER A 134 16.58 -20.32 -50.33
C SER A 134 16.55 -19.51 -51.62
N GLY A 135 16.90 -19.56 -52.63
CA GLY A 135 16.75 -18.72 -53.86
C GLY A 135 16.53 -17.23 -53.65
N TYR A 136 16.20 -16.81 -52.42
CA TYR A 136 15.93 -15.41 -52.03
C TYR A 136 16.68 -15.04 -50.75
N PRO A 137 17.57 -14.02 -50.79
CA PRO A 137 18.34 -13.63 -49.62
C PRO A 137 17.50 -12.93 -48.53
N ARG A 138 16.31 -12.46 -48.87
CA ARG A 138 15.40 -11.73 -47.97
C ARG A 138 13.97 -12.24 -48.12
N GLN A 139 13.25 -12.27 -46.99
CA GLN A 139 11.87 -12.64 -46.95
C GLN A 139 11.10 -11.76 -45.96
N PHE A 140 9.95 -11.28 -46.37
CA PHE A 140 9.04 -10.52 -45.54
C PHE A 140 7.73 -11.29 -45.41
N VAL A 141 7.27 -11.46 -44.15
CA VAL A 141 5.94 -11.98 -43.87
C VAL A 141 5.14 -10.85 -43.27
N ALA A 142 4.01 -10.50 -43.85
CA ALA A 142 3.10 -9.51 -43.31
C ALA A 142 1.73 -10.13 -43.02
N SER A 143 1.26 -9.91 -41.83
CA SER A 143 -0.10 -10.22 -41.39
C SER A 143 -0.78 -8.95 -40.93
N PRO A 144 -1.42 -8.19 -41.83
CA PRO A 144 -1.98 -6.89 -41.53
C PRO A 144 -3.17 -6.96 -40.56
N LEU A 145 -3.85 -8.09 -40.53
CA LEU A 145 -4.95 -8.34 -39.58
C LEU A 145 -4.87 -9.75 -39.03
N LEU A 146 -4.84 -9.84 -37.74
CA LEU A 146 -4.93 -11.07 -36.96
C LEU A 146 -5.95 -10.87 -35.85
N VAL A 147 -6.95 -11.73 -35.77
CA VAL A 147 -7.94 -11.78 -34.68
C VAL A 147 -7.83 -13.13 -34.01
N GLY A 148 -7.71 -13.15 -32.71
CA GLY A 148 -7.59 -14.40 -31.96
C GLY A 148 -8.35 -14.39 -30.65
N TYR A 149 -8.61 -15.59 -30.17
CA TYR A 149 -9.19 -15.85 -28.87
C TYR A 149 -8.49 -17.05 -28.24
N SER A 150 -8.04 -16.87 -27.01
CA SER A 150 -7.45 -17.94 -26.21
C SER A 150 -8.22 -18.13 -24.91
N HIS A 151 -8.43 -19.39 -24.51
CA HIS A 151 -9.22 -19.72 -23.31
C HIS A 151 -8.81 -21.06 -22.72
N ASP A 152 -8.65 -21.13 -21.40
CA ASP A 152 -8.47 -22.35 -20.66
C ASP A 152 -9.84 -22.92 -20.26
N LEU A 153 -10.34 -23.88 -21.07
CA LEU A 153 -11.71 -24.40 -20.95
C LEU A 153 -11.99 -25.12 -19.62
N LEU A 154 -11.04 -25.93 -19.14
CA LEU A 154 -11.15 -26.68 -17.89
C LEU A 154 -10.26 -26.12 -16.78
N GLY A 155 -9.52 -25.05 -17.10
CA GLY A 155 -8.60 -24.40 -16.22
C GLY A 155 -9.28 -23.56 -15.13
N TYR A 156 -8.45 -22.88 -14.42
CA TYR A 156 -8.81 -21.91 -13.41
C TYR A 156 -9.08 -20.53 -14.07
N ASN A 157 -10.21 -19.89 -13.76
CA ASN A 157 -10.49 -18.53 -14.20
C ASN A 157 -9.95 -17.52 -13.17
N PRO A 158 -8.77 -16.90 -13.40
CA PRO A 158 -8.15 -15.99 -12.46
C PRO A 158 -8.95 -14.70 -12.26
N PHE A 159 -9.54 -14.16 -13.33
CA PHE A 159 -10.11 -12.80 -13.34
C PHE A 159 -11.27 -12.60 -12.37
N ARG A 160 -12.05 -13.66 -12.14
CA ARG A 160 -13.20 -13.62 -11.25
C ARG A 160 -12.80 -13.61 -9.78
N TRP A 161 -11.76 -14.37 -9.44
CA TRP A 161 -11.23 -14.46 -8.08
C TRP A 161 -10.36 -13.26 -7.74
N GLU A 162 -9.48 -12.85 -8.65
CA GLU A 162 -8.63 -11.66 -8.48
C GLU A 162 -9.46 -10.43 -8.11
N LYS A 163 -10.60 -10.23 -8.76
CA LYS A 163 -11.48 -9.11 -8.42
C LYS A 163 -11.96 -9.18 -6.96
N LYS A 164 -12.43 -10.34 -6.52
CA LYS A 164 -12.92 -10.50 -5.13
C LYS A 164 -11.82 -10.22 -4.12
N VAL A 165 -10.62 -10.72 -4.40
CA VAL A 165 -9.46 -10.55 -3.53
C VAL A 165 -9.04 -9.08 -3.46
N GLU A 166 -8.89 -8.43 -4.61
CA GLU A 166 -8.45 -7.03 -4.66
C GLU A 166 -9.48 -6.06 -4.07
N ASP A 167 -10.78 -6.29 -4.27
CA ASP A 167 -11.86 -5.52 -3.64
C ASP A 167 -11.78 -5.61 -2.10
N GLN A 168 -11.54 -6.81 -1.54
CA GLN A 168 -11.41 -7.02 -0.10
C GLN A 168 -10.11 -6.41 0.46
N ARG A 169 -9.00 -6.55 -0.25
CA ARG A 169 -7.71 -5.95 0.13
C ARG A 169 -7.78 -4.43 0.18
N LEU A 170 -8.44 -3.80 -0.80
CA LEU A 170 -8.63 -2.35 -0.80
C LEU A 170 -9.52 -1.92 0.37
N LYS A 171 -10.59 -2.67 0.65
CA LYS A 171 -11.47 -2.40 1.79
C LYS A 171 -10.71 -2.50 3.12
N ALA A 172 -9.92 -3.56 3.31
CA ALA A 172 -9.09 -3.74 4.50
C ALA A 172 -8.09 -2.58 4.69
N ALA A 173 -7.40 -2.18 3.61
CA ALA A 173 -6.46 -1.06 3.66
C ALA A 173 -7.14 0.27 4.01
N ARG A 174 -8.36 0.51 3.52
CA ARG A 174 -9.15 1.70 3.88
C ARG A 174 -9.51 1.71 5.37
N CYS A 175 -9.96 0.57 5.89
CA CYS A 175 -10.27 0.44 7.32
C CYS A 175 -9.03 0.62 8.18
N GLN A 176 -7.88 0.06 7.77
CA GLN A 176 -6.60 0.21 8.46
C GLN A 176 -6.17 1.68 8.52
N HIS A 177 -6.19 2.38 7.39
CA HIS A 177 -5.82 3.81 7.36
C HIS A 177 -6.73 4.66 8.27
N ALA A 178 -8.04 4.43 8.25
CA ALA A 178 -8.98 5.14 9.14
C ALA A 178 -8.71 4.83 10.62
N TYR A 179 -8.34 3.60 10.95
CA TYR A 179 -7.97 3.18 12.29
C TYR A 179 -6.67 3.83 12.76
N ASP A 180 -5.63 3.86 11.92
CA ASP A 180 -4.35 4.46 12.24
C ASP A 180 -4.49 5.95 12.56
N LEU A 181 -5.30 6.69 11.78
CA LEU A 181 -5.59 8.09 12.06
C LEU A 181 -6.35 8.28 13.37
N ARG A 182 -7.21 7.32 13.75
CA ARG A 182 -7.91 7.33 15.04
C ARG A 182 -6.96 7.07 16.20
N CYS A 183 -6.09 6.06 16.09
CA CYS A 183 -5.06 5.77 17.09
C CYS A 183 -4.13 6.98 17.29
N LEU A 184 -3.78 7.67 16.20
CA LEU A 184 -2.98 8.88 16.28
C LEU A 184 -3.71 10.02 16.98
N ALA A 185 -5.02 10.18 16.73
CA ALA A 185 -5.85 11.16 17.44
C ALA A 185 -5.95 10.84 18.94
N GLU A 186 -6.07 9.58 19.30
CA GLU A 186 -6.03 9.13 20.70
C GLU A 186 -4.68 9.42 21.35
N GLU A 187 -3.58 9.10 20.69
CA GLU A 187 -2.23 9.40 21.19
C GLU A 187 -2.03 10.90 21.39
N ALA A 188 -2.49 11.72 20.44
CA ALA A 188 -2.44 13.18 20.54
C ALA A 188 -3.24 13.68 21.72
N ALA A 189 -4.45 13.16 21.94
CA ALA A 189 -5.29 13.52 23.09
C ALA A 189 -4.63 13.13 24.42
N VAL A 190 -4.07 11.93 24.53
CA VAL A 190 -3.36 11.46 25.74
C VAL A 190 -2.19 12.39 26.08
N ARG A 191 -1.37 12.78 25.11
CA ARG A 191 -0.24 13.70 25.32
C ARG A 191 -0.69 15.11 25.66
N TYR A 192 -1.79 15.58 25.05
CA TYR A 192 -2.40 16.86 25.36
C TYR A 192 -2.84 16.93 26.83
N PHE A 193 -3.63 15.95 27.29
CA PHE A 193 -4.10 15.90 28.67
C PHE A 193 -2.98 15.66 29.67
N ARG A 194 -1.92 14.95 29.30
CA ARG A 194 -0.72 14.81 30.12
C ARG A 194 -0.07 16.18 30.34
N LEU A 195 0.12 16.98 29.28
CA LEU A 195 0.67 18.32 29.40
C LEU A 195 -0.22 19.23 30.25
N ALA A 196 -1.55 19.23 29.97
CA ALA A 196 -2.51 20.02 30.74
C ALA A 196 -2.43 19.69 32.25
N ARG A 197 -2.33 18.41 32.60
CA ARG A 197 -2.17 17.96 33.99
C ARG A 197 -0.89 18.45 34.60
N GLN A 198 0.25 18.35 33.90
CA GLN A 198 1.54 18.79 34.45
C GLN A 198 1.60 20.32 34.62
N GLN A 199 0.99 21.08 33.70
CA GLN A 199 0.87 22.54 33.89
C GLN A 199 0.07 22.89 35.16
N ARG A 200 -1.03 22.18 35.42
CA ARG A 200 -1.82 22.37 36.65
C ARG A 200 -1.05 21.97 37.92
N MET A 201 -0.34 20.85 37.86
CA MET A 201 0.50 20.41 38.97
C MET A 201 1.60 21.44 39.30
N LEU A 202 2.28 21.94 38.25
CA LEU A 202 3.30 23.00 38.46
C LEU A 202 2.69 24.25 39.09
N GLN A 203 1.54 24.72 38.59
CA GLN A 203 0.84 25.86 39.16
C GLN A 203 0.52 25.64 40.67
N MET A 204 -0.05 24.48 41.02
CA MET A 204 -0.36 24.14 42.40
C MET A 204 0.90 24.11 43.30
N ARG A 205 2.03 23.58 42.79
CA ARG A 205 3.30 23.57 43.55
C ARG A 205 3.90 24.96 43.74
N LEU A 206 3.76 25.84 42.75
CA LEU A 206 4.19 27.22 42.88
C LEU A 206 3.33 27.99 43.90
N GLU A 207 2.02 27.78 43.94
CA GLU A 207 1.13 28.35 44.95
C GLU A 207 1.48 27.80 46.36
N GLU A 208 1.75 26.51 46.49
CA GLU A 208 2.20 25.88 47.74
C GLU A 208 3.54 26.47 48.23
N MET A 209 4.50 26.69 47.30
CA MET A 209 5.77 27.29 47.62
C MET A 209 5.58 28.73 48.14
N TYR A 210 4.74 29.54 47.50
CA TYR A 210 4.42 30.88 47.92
C TYR A 210 3.83 30.93 49.35
N LEU A 211 2.93 29.99 49.66
CA LEU A 211 2.33 29.88 51.00
C LEU A 211 3.37 29.46 52.07
N ASN A 212 4.25 28.50 51.73
CA ASN A 212 5.31 28.08 52.66
C ASN A 212 6.38 29.16 52.87
N ASP A 213 6.72 29.95 51.86
CA ASP A 213 7.62 31.11 51.98
C ASP A 213 7.03 32.16 52.92
N THR A 214 5.73 32.42 52.81
CA THR A 214 5.02 33.34 53.72
C THR A 214 4.99 32.78 55.14
N LEU A 215 4.74 31.51 55.33
CA LEU A 215 4.74 30.83 56.63
C LEU A 215 6.13 30.91 57.29
N LEU A 216 7.20 30.64 56.53
CA LEU A 216 8.58 30.73 57.00
C LEU A 216 8.94 32.16 57.43
N ALA A 217 8.54 33.17 56.68
CA ALA A 217 8.75 34.58 57.03
C ALA A 217 8.10 34.94 58.37
N ILE A 218 6.82 34.53 58.54
CA ILE A 218 6.12 34.74 59.84
C ILE A 218 6.78 33.97 61.00
N ALA A 219 7.19 32.70 60.72
CA ALA A 219 7.84 31.88 61.76
C ALA A 219 9.17 32.49 62.20
N ARG A 220 9.97 33.04 61.31
CA ARG A 220 11.21 33.74 61.60
C ARG A 220 11.01 34.98 62.51
N GLU A 221 10.01 35.80 62.17
CA GLU A 221 9.65 36.96 63.02
C GLU A 221 9.18 36.50 64.41
N LYS A 222 8.34 35.50 64.51
CA LYS A 222 7.89 34.95 65.81
C LYS A 222 9.00 34.31 66.63
N ALA A 223 10.01 33.72 66.00
CA ALA A 223 11.18 33.16 66.66
C ALA A 223 12.02 34.26 67.32
N THR A 224 12.12 35.49 66.78
CA THR A 224 12.85 36.60 67.39
C THR A 224 12.26 37.04 68.70
N ILE A 225 10.97 36.85 68.93
CA ILE A 225 10.28 37.18 70.17
C ILE A 225 9.95 35.95 71.02
N ALA A 226 10.65 34.82 70.73
CA ALA A 226 10.59 33.55 71.46
C ALA A 226 9.18 32.88 71.51
N ILE A 227 8.28 33.19 70.56
CA ILE A 227 6.95 32.57 70.44
C ILE A 227 7.09 31.21 69.72
N VAL A 228 8.01 31.05 68.79
CA VAL A 228 8.30 29.85 68.05
C VAL A 228 9.64 29.26 68.49
N THR A 229 9.70 27.98 68.72
CA THR A 229 10.95 27.31 69.12
C THR A 229 11.88 27.13 67.93
N LEU A 230 13.19 27.02 68.16
CA LEU A 230 14.19 26.75 67.12
C LEU A 230 13.88 25.43 66.39
N ALA A 231 13.39 24.41 67.12
CA ALA A 231 13.04 23.13 66.50
C ALA A 231 11.86 23.24 65.52
N GLU A 232 10.82 24.03 65.87
CA GLU A 232 9.68 24.33 64.99
C GLU A 232 10.13 25.17 63.79
N LEU A 233 11.00 26.14 63.98
CA LEU A 233 11.53 26.96 62.87
C LEU A 233 12.31 26.07 61.88
N HIS A 234 13.19 25.18 62.37
CA HIS A 234 13.92 24.29 61.51
C HIS A 234 12.99 23.29 60.77
N SER A 235 11.91 22.81 61.43
CA SER A 235 10.93 21.96 60.78
C SER A 235 10.25 22.68 59.58
N ILE A 236 9.90 23.97 59.74
CA ILE A 236 9.32 24.77 58.66
C ILE A 236 10.34 25.03 57.55
N GLU A 237 11.62 25.24 57.89
CA GLU A 237 12.70 25.39 56.90
C GLU A 237 12.90 24.12 56.07
N VAL A 238 12.88 22.93 56.69
CA VAL A 238 12.94 21.63 55.99
C VAL A 238 11.71 21.43 55.09
N GLN A 239 10.54 21.81 55.57
CA GLN A 239 9.32 21.71 54.75
C GLN A 239 9.38 22.62 53.52
N GLN A 240 9.83 23.86 53.68
CA GLN A 240 10.01 24.79 52.56
C GLN A 240 11.00 24.27 51.54
N GLN A 241 12.15 23.65 51.99
CA GLN A 241 13.12 23.02 51.11
C GLN A 241 12.51 21.83 50.32
N ASN A 242 11.67 21.03 51.01
CA ASN A 242 10.97 19.90 50.36
C ASN A 242 10.00 20.40 49.27
N VAL A 243 9.24 21.48 49.55
CA VAL A 243 8.34 22.08 48.56
C VAL A 243 9.10 22.67 47.39
N ALA A 244 10.24 23.33 47.63
CA ALA A 244 11.10 23.86 46.55
C ALA A 244 11.61 22.69 45.64
N ASN A 245 12.02 21.56 46.22
CA ASN A 245 12.40 20.38 45.44
C ASN A 245 11.21 19.83 44.60
N GLN A 246 9.99 19.83 45.18
CA GLN A 246 8.79 19.38 44.44
C GLN A 246 8.43 20.32 43.30
N VAL A 247 8.66 21.64 43.41
CA VAL A 247 8.49 22.57 42.30
C VAL A 247 9.46 22.27 41.17
N GLU A 248 10.73 21.97 41.49
CA GLU A 248 11.73 21.61 40.48
C GLU A 248 11.35 20.33 39.72
N VAL A 249 10.90 19.30 40.45
CA VAL A 249 10.39 18.05 39.83
C VAL A 249 9.19 18.34 38.93
N ALA A 250 8.23 19.16 39.40
CA ALA A 250 7.05 19.49 38.60
C ALA A 250 7.42 20.29 37.32
N CYS A 251 8.42 21.16 37.41
CA CYS A 251 8.96 21.91 36.27
C CYS A 251 9.57 20.98 35.22
N GLN A 252 10.36 19.98 35.66
CA GLN A 252 10.95 18.98 34.77
C GLN A 252 9.89 18.08 34.13
N ASP A 253 8.86 17.67 34.87
CA ASP A 253 7.76 16.87 34.36
C ASP A 253 6.93 17.63 33.33
N GLU A 254 6.68 18.94 33.54
CA GLU A 254 6.00 19.80 32.53
C GLU A 254 6.83 19.94 31.27
N LEU A 255 8.14 20.22 31.40
CA LEU A 255 9.06 20.33 30.26
C LEU A 255 9.11 19.03 29.45
N LYS A 256 9.14 17.88 30.13
CA LYS A 256 9.09 16.57 29.50
C LYS A 256 7.81 16.36 28.71
N ALA A 257 6.65 16.62 29.32
CA ALA A 257 5.35 16.49 28.67
C ALA A 257 5.21 17.44 27.46
N ARG A 258 5.74 18.66 27.59
CA ARG A 258 5.82 19.65 26.50
C ARG A 258 6.66 19.14 25.32
N THR A 259 7.81 18.55 25.62
CA THR A 259 8.71 17.99 24.61
C THR A 259 8.09 16.76 23.92
N GLU A 260 7.41 15.90 24.67
CA GLU A 260 6.71 14.72 24.11
C GLU A 260 5.60 15.12 23.14
N LEU A 261 4.81 16.16 23.48
CA LEU A 261 3.78 16.67 22.58
C LEU A 261 4.40 17.36 21.35
N ALA A 262 5.44 18.21 21.53
CA ALA A 262 6.14 18.85 20.43
C ALA A 262 6.73 17.83 19.43
N SER A 263 7.29 16.73 19.94
CA SER A 263 7.84 15.64 19.13
C SER A 263 6.77 14.96 18.28
N LEU A 264 5.58 14.68 18.82
CA LEU A 264 4.46 14.11 18.06
C LEU A 264 4.03 15.03 16.92
N LEU A 265 3.94 16.33 17.20
CA LEU A 265 3.54 17.35 16.23
C LEU A 265 4.67 17.74 15.27
N ARG A 266 5.87 17.17 15.42
CA ARG A 266 7.08 17.52 14.66
C ARG A 266 7.44 19.01 14.74
N LEU A 267 7.11 19.63 15.85
CA LEU A 267 7.53 20.99 16.16
C LEU A 267 8.87 20.94 16.89
N LYS A 268 9.75 21.92 16.63
CA LYS A 268 11.04 22.00 17.36
C LYS A 268 10.81 22.24 18.85
N GLN A 269 9.89 23.12 19.17
CA GLN A 269 9.45 23.43 20.53
C GLN A 269 8.02 23.97 20.47
N LEU A 270 7.24 23.76 21.55
CA LEU A 270 6.00 24.49 21.76
C LEU A 270 6.34 25.89 22.29
N PRO A 271 5.50 26.90 22.00
CA PRO A 271 5.70 28.29 22.50
C PRO A 271 5.92 28.32 24.02
N ALA A 272 6.89 29.09 24.47
CA ALA A 272 7.19 29.22 25.90
C ALA A 272 6.03 29.88 26.68
N ASP A 273 5.31 30.77 26.03
CA ASP A 273 4.14 31.49 26.49
C ASP A 273 2.81 30.75 26.26
N LEU A 274 2.88 29.43 26.08
CA LEU A 274 1.69 28.60 25.91
C LEU A 274 0.78 28.74 27.13
N ALA A 275 -0.45 29.23 26.90
CA ALA A 275 -1.47 29.30 27.93
C ALA A 275 -1.77 27.93 28.55
N LEU A 276 -2.31 27.94 29.77
CA LEU A 276 -2.85 26.71 30.37
C LEU A 276 -3.83 26.06 29.41
N LEU A 277 -3.57 24.77 29.08
CA LEU A 277 -4.42 24.03 28.17
C LEU A 277 -5.82 23.89 28.75
N SER A 278 -6.83 24.20 27.93
CA SER A 278 -8.22 24.03 28.32
C SER A 278 -8.62 22.54 28.32
N ILE A 279 -9.36 22.12 29.32
CA ILE A 279 -9.99 20.81 29.33
C ILE A 279 -11.36 20.98 28.68
N PRO A 280 -11.63 20.31 27.54
CA PRO A 280 -12.92 20.40 26.88
C PRO A 280 -14.03 19.79 27.76
N ASP A 281 -15.25 20.28 27.57
CA ASP A 281 -16.42 19.70 28.22
C ASP A 281 -16.61 18.24 27.79
N MET A 282 -17.19 17.45 28.73
CA MET A 282 -17.45 16.05 28.45
C MET A 282 -18.49 15.93 27.33
N PRO A 283 -18.21 15.18 26.26
CA PRO A 283 -19.17 14.99 25.19
C PRO A 283 -20.45 14.33 25.70
N PRO A 284 -21.61 14.58 25.08
CA PRO A 284 -22.85 13.95 25.48
C PRO A 284 -22.74 12.42 25.38
N SER A 285 -23.32 11.70 26.34
CA SER A 285 -23.33 10.25 26.32
C SER A 285 -24.11 9.74 25.10
N VAL A 286 -23.48 8.94 24.25
CA VAL A 286 -24.14 8.28 23.14
C VAL A 286 -24.47 6.85 23.58
N SER A 287 -25.75 6.48 23.51
CA SER A 287 -26.20 5.11 23.80
C SER A 287 -26.30 4.33 22.48
N TYR A 288 -25.59 3.21 22.40
CA TYR A 288 -25.71 2.25 21.30
C TYR A 288 -26.33 0.95 21.82
N THR A 289 -27.14 0.27 21.01
CA THR A 289 -27.52 -1.09 21.30
C THR A 289 -26.35 -2.06 21.09
N PRO A 290 -26.26 -3.18 21.80
CA PRO A 290 -25.19 -4.16 21.60
C PRO A 290 -25.07 -4.63 20.15
N GLU A 291 -26.19 -4.83 19.46
CA GLU A 291 -26.25 -5.26 18.07
C GLU A 291 -25.69 -4.21 17.12
N GLU A 292 -25.94 -2.92 17.37
CA GLU A 292 -25.37 -1.82 16.61
C GLU A 292 -23.85 -1.74 16.76
N VAL A 293 -23.37 -1.91 18.01
CA VAL A 293 -21.92 -1.92 18.29
C VAL A 293 -21.24 -3.06 17.54
N VAL A 294 -21.79 -4.29 17.61
CA VAL A 294 -21.23 -5.44 16.88
C VAL A 294 -21.22 -5.19 15.38
N ARG A 295 -22.33 -4.70 14.82
CA ARG A 295 -22.42 -4.39 13.38
C ARG A 295 -21.38 -3.35 12.95
N LEU A 296 -21.23 -2.27 13.72
CA LEU A 296 -20.24 -1.22 13.46
C LEU A 296 -18.80 -1.74 13.61
N ALA A 297 -18.55 -2.56 14.62
CA ALA A 297 -17.26 -3.19 14.83
C ALA A 297 -16.86 -4.06 13.63
N LEU A 298 -17.73 -5.00 13.20
CA LEU A 298 -17.47 -5.88 12.06
C LEU A 298 -17.26 -5.11 10.74
N SER A 299 -17.98 -4.00 10.55
CA SER A 299 -17.84 -3.21 9.33
C SER A 299 -16.53 -2.38 9.27
N ASN A 300 -16.04 -1.92 10.44
CA ASN A 300 -14.97 -0.95 10.55
C ASN A 300 -13.69 -1.49 11.22
N SER A 301 -13.73 -2.70 11.80
CA SER A 301 -12.53 -3.31 12.41
C SER A 301 -11.50 -3.66 11.34
N PRO A 302 -10.26 -3.10 11.40
CA PRO A 302 -9.20 -3.45 10.47
C PRO A 302 -8.83 -4.94 10.56
N ALA A 303 -8.77 -5.47 11.79
CA ALA A 303 -8.44 -6.87 12.03
C ALA A 303 -9.43 -7.81 11.33
N TYR A 304 -10.74 -7.56 11.49
CA TYR A 304 -11.77 -8.35 10.81
C TYR A 304 -11.71 -8.22 9.29
N GLN A 305 -11.54 -7.01 8.75
CA GLN A 305 -11.47 -6.80 7.30
C GLN A 305 -10.20 -7.42 6.70
N HIS A 306 -9.07 -7.37 7.42
CA HIS A 306 -7.84 -8.04 7.03
C HIS A 306 -8.02 -9.56 7.03
N GLN A 307 -8.60 -10.12 8.09
CA GLN A 307 -8.88 -11.55 8.18
C GLN A 307 -9.81 -12.03 7.06
N LEU A 308 -10.82 -11.22 6.71
CA LEU A 308 -11.72 -11.54 5.59
C LEU A 308 -11.01 -11.51 4.23
N ALA A 309 -10.03 -10.59 4.04
CA ALA A 309 -9.20 -10.54 2.85
C ALA A 309 -8.29 -11.78 2.76
N GLU A 310 -7.66 -12.19 3.87
CA GLU A 310 -6.84 -13.39 3.96
C GLU A 310 -7.65 -14.67 3.69
N LEU A 311 -8.85 -14.78 4.26
CA LEU A 311 -9.76 -15.90 4.00
C LEU A 311 -10.17 -15.97 2.51
N THR A 312 -10.44 -14.81 1.90
CA THR A 312 -10.81 -14.74 0.48
C THR A 312 -9.64 -15.18 -0.39
N GLU A 313 -8.41 -14.76 -0.07
CA GLU A 313 -7.18 -15.19 -0.77
C GLU A 313 -6.92 -16.68 -0.55
N ALA A 314 -7.07 -17.20 0.66
CA ALA A 314 -6.86 -18.62 0.95
C ALA A 314 -7.84 -19.51 0.19
N ARG A 315 -9.13 -19.16 0.13
CA ARG A 315 -10.13 -19.86 -0.68
C ARG A 315 -9.85 -19.74 -2.18
N HIS A 316 -9.31 -18.61 -2.63
CA HIS A 316 -8.83 -18.43 -3.99
C HIS A 316 -7.71 -19.43 -4.33
N GLN A 317 -6.70 -19.51 -3.47
CA GLN A 317 -5.55 -20.42 -3.69
C GLN A 317 -5.96 -21.90 -3.60
N GLU A 318 -6.88 -22.25 -2.71
CA GLU A 318 -7.46 -23.59 -2.63
C GLU A 318 -8.20 -23.95 -3.94
N HIS A 319 -9.07 -23.06 -4.42
CA HIS A 319 -9.79 -23.27 -5.69
C HIS A 319 -8.83 -23.40 -6.87
N LYS A 320 -7.80 -22.55 -6.93
CA LYS A 320 -6.74 -22.62 -7.95
C LYS A 320 -6.01 -23.96 -7.89
N ALA A 321 -5.49 -24.34 -6.73
CA ALA A 321 -4.75 -25.60 -6.55
C ALA A 321 -5.61 -26.83 -6.89
N ARG A 322 -6.91 -26.80 -6.59
CA ARG A 322 -7.85 -27.86 -6.96
C ARG A 322 -8.01 -27.97 -8.47
N LYS A 323 -8.13 -26.84 -9.18
CA LYS A 323 -8.30 -26.81 -10.63
C LYS A 323 -7.02 -27.22 -11.37
N GLU A 324 -5.86 -26.78 -10.89
CA GLU A 324 -4.56 -27.10 -11.48
C GLU A 324 -4.12 -28.57 -11.30
N ARG A 325 -4.79 -29.34 -10.44
CA ARG A 325 -4.56 -30.78 -10.28
C ARG A 325 -5.03 -31.63 -11.48
N GLY A 326 -5.99 -31.08 -12.22
CA GLY A 326 -6.66 -31.83 -13.29
C GLY A 326 -5.98 -31.69 -14.64
N ILE A 327 -6.72 -32.16 -15.64
CA ILE A 327 -6.39 -31.95 -17.05
C ILE A 327 -6.63 -30.48 -17.37
N ASN A 328 -5.65 -29.80 -17.95
CA ASN A 328 -5.83 -28.49 -18.52
C ASN A 328 -6.13 -28.60 -20.01
N VAL A 329 -7.17 -27.92 -20.45
CA VAL A 329 -7.57 -27.89 -21.85
C VAL A 329 -7.57 -26.42 -22.31
N GLY A 330 -6.59 -26.08 -23.13
CA GLY A 330 -6.50 -24.78 -23.77
C GLY A 330 -7.15 -24.77 -25.13
N LEU A 331 -7.92 -23.76 -25.45
CA LEU A 331 -8.45 -23.46 -26.78
C LEU A 331 -7.78 -22.20 -27.30
N GLU A 332 -7.27 -22.27 -28.51
CA GLU A 332 -6.77 -21.11 -29.23
C GLU A 332 -7.36 -21.07 -30.63
N VAL A 333 -7.96 -19.97 -31.00
CA VAL A 333 -8.51 -19.73 -32.33
C VAL A 333 -7.91 -18.45 -32.88
N ASN A 334 -7.33 -18.55 -34.08
CA ASN A 334 -6.71 -17.42 -34.79
C ASN A 334 -7.30 -17.35 -36.21
N LEU A 335 -7.75 -16.17 -36.56
CA LEU A 335 -8.19 -15.82 -37.90
C LEU A 335 -7.36 -14.66 -38.38
N GLY A 336 -6.80 -14.74 -39.59
CA GLY A 336 -5.92 -13.69 -40.06
C GLY A 336 -5.73 -13.68 -41.55
N MET A 337 -4.99 -12.69 -41.99
CA MET A 337 -4.50 -12.56 -43.36
C MET A 337 -2.99 -12.57 -43.34
N GLN A 338 -2.37 -13.31 -44.25
CA GLN A 338 -0.92 -13.41 -44.32
C GLN A 338 -0.43 -13.48 -45.77
N GLN A 339 0.67 -12.83 -46.06
CA GLN A 339 1.39 -12.94 -47.29
C GLN A 339 2.90 -12.97 -47.03
N VAL A 340 3.57 -13.79 -47.82
CA VAL A 340 5.04 -13.90 -47.81
C VAL A 340 5.58 -13.35 -49.13
N ASN A 341 6.56 -12.47 -49.08
CA ASN A 341 7.19 -11.89 -50.29
C ASN A 341 8.65 -11.48 -50.06
N ASN A 342 9.37 -11.22 -51.12
CA ASN A 342 10.78 -10.81 -51.04
C ASN A 342 10.99 -9.30 -50.85
N THR A 343 9.91 -8.51 -50.97
CA THR A 343 9.92 -7.08 -50.74
C THR A 343 8.86 -6.71 -49.73
N PHE A 344 9.15 -5.74 -48.90
CA PHE A 344 8.26 -5.29 -47.82
C PHE A 344 6.89 -4.85 -48.37
N GLY A 345 6.85 -3.99 -49.38
CA GLY A 345 5.60 -3.48 -49.93
C GLY A 345 4.73 -4.55 -50.60
N SER A 346 5.33 -5.58 -51.20
CA SER A 346 4.61 -6.68 -51.83
C SER A 346 4.06 -7.68 -50.83
N ALA A 347 4.65 -7.77 -49.65
CA ALA A 347 4.14 -8.61 -48.56
C ALA A 347 2.78 -8.12 -48.02
N PHE A 348 2.38 -6.89 -48.29
CA PHE A 348 1.05 -6.35 -47.94
C PHE A 348 0.01 -6.46 -49.06
N LYS A 349 0.39 -6.97 -50.24
CA LYS A 349 -0.50 -7.17 -51.37
C LYS A 349 -0.92 -8.62 -51.45
N ASN A 350 -2.12 -8.90 -52.02
CA ASN A 350 -2.65 -10.24 -52.27
C ASN A 350 -2.64 -11.14 -51.02
N GLN A 351 -3.15 -10.62 -49.93
CA GLN A 351 -3.22 -11.31 -48.66
C GLN A 351 -4.08 -12.57 -48.77
N GLN A 352 -3.60 -13.65 -48.19
CA GLN A 352 -4.33 -14.93 -48.11
C GLN A 352 -4.97 -15.07 -46.72
N LEU A 353 -6.25 -15.41 -46.69
CA LEU A 353 -6.95 -15.69 -45.45
C LEU A 353 -6.49 -17.02 -44.89
N TYR A 354 -6.19 -17.08 -43.59
CA TYR A 354 -5.95 -18.31 -42.88
C TYR A 354 -6.78 -18.37 -41.60
N ALA A 355 -7.12 -19.60 -41.22
CA ALA A 355 -7.77 -19.90 -39.95
C ALA A 355 -6.98 -21.01 -39.25
N LEU A 356 -6.68 -20.81 -37.97
CA LEU A 356 -6.00 -21.80 -37.14
C LEU A 356 -6.83 -22.00 -35.87
N GLY A 357 -7.25 -23.25 -35.62
CA GLY A 357 -7.86 -23.63 -34.36
C GLY A 357 -7.00 -24.69 -33.70
N SER A 358 -6.65 -24.55 -32.46
CA SER A 358 -5.92 -25.53 -31.68
C SER A 358 -6.60 -25.81 -30.37
N VAL A 359 -6.64 -27.07 -29.98
CA VAL A 359 -7.04 -27.53 -28.65
C VAL A 359 -5.86 -28.24 -28.05
N GLN A 360 -5.34 -27.69 -26.98
CA GLN A 360 -4.17 -28.25 -26.27
C GLN A 360 -4.64 -28.94 -25.00
N PHE A 361 -4.26 -30.22 -24.89
CA PHE A 361 -4.45 -30.99 -23.66
C PHE A 361 -3.13 -31.07 -22.91
N SER A 362 -3.11 -30.65 -21.66
CA SER A 362 -1.97 -30.79 -20.76
C SER A 362 -2.35 -31.72 -19.60
N ILE A 363 -1.74 -32.91 -19.57
CA ILE A 363 -2.02 -33.93 -18.58
C ILE A 363 -0.72 -34.23 -17.83
N PRO A 364 -0.65 -33.92 -16.52
CA PRO A 364 0.53 -34.28 -15.74
C PRO A 364 0.58 -35.81 -15.51
N LEU A 365 1.48 -36.48 -16.19
CA LEU A 365 1.61 -37.93 -16.08
C LEU A 365 2.38 -38.37 -14.83
N MET A 366 3.37 -37.60 -14.42
CA MET A 366 4.18 -37.88 -13.23
C MET A 366 4.62 -36.55 -12.58
N ASP A 367 4.11 -36.26 -11.40
CA ASP A 367 4.46 -35.09 -10.61
C ASP A 367 4.89 -35.44 -9.17
N HIS A 368 5.10 -36.72 -8.89
CA HIS A 368 5.44 -37.28 -7.58
C HIS A 368 4.49 -36.81 -6.45
N GLY A 369 3.25 -36.51 -6.79
CA GLY A 369 2.23 -36.05 -5.86
C GLY A 369 2.29 -34.56 -5.53
N ALA A 370 3.09 -33.75 -6.25
CA ALA A 370 3.28 -32.34 -5.97
C ALA A 370 1.97 -31.53 -6.06
N ALA A 371 1.13 -31.81 -7.08
CA ALA A 371 -0.16 -31.14 -7.20
C ALA A 371 -1.13 -31.48 -6.05
N LYS A 372 -1.11 -32.77 -5.61
CA LYS A 372 -1.88 -33.20 -4.43
C LYS A 372 -1.43 -32.46 -3.18
N LYS A 373 -0.12 -32.37 -2.95
CA LYS A 373 0.44 -31.68 -1.78
C LYS A 373 0.21 -30.15 -1.82
N ARG A 374 0.25 -29.54 -3.01
CA ARG A 374 -0.15 -28.12 -3.16
C ARG A 374 -1.61 -27.89 -2.77
N HIS A 375 -2.51 -28.79 -3.18
CA HIS A 375 -3.91 -28.70 -2.79
C HIS A 375 -4.11 -28.92 -1.29
N GLU A 376 -3.52 -29.96 -0.69
CA GLU A 376 -3.56 -30.21 0.75
C GLU A 376 -3.05 -28.99 1.56
N LYS A 377 -1.96 -28.38 1.12
CA LYS A 377 -1.43 -27.13 1.72
C LYS A 377 -2.44 -25.98 1.63
N ALA A 378 -3.05 -25.79 0.46
CA ALA A 378 -3.98 -24.70 0.23
C ALA A 378 -5.28 -24.90 1.04
N THR A 379 -5.79 -26.13 1.14
CA THR A 379 -6.94 -26.49 1.98
C THR A 379 -6.65 -26.22 3.45
N ALA A 380 -5.52 -26.72 3.97
CA ALA A 380 -5.14 -26.49 5.36
C ALA A 380 -4.96 -24.99 5.69
N TRP A 381 -4.49 -24.21 4.71
CA TRP A 381 -4.42 -22.74 4.87
C TRP A 381 -5.81 -22.11 4.91
N ALA A 382 -6.73 -22.52 4.00
CA ALA A 382 -8.10 -22.04 3.99
C ALA A 382 -8.85 -22.38 5.29
N ASP A 383 -8.73 -23.61 5.77
CA ASP A 383 -9.33 -24.07 7.03
C ASP A 383 -8.80 -23.26 8.24
N ARG A 384 -7.48 -23.02 8.26
CA ARG A 384 -6.85 -22.16 9.28
C ARG A 384 -7.42 -20.75 9.27
N GLN A 385 -7.56 -20.13 8.09
CA GLN A 385 -8.08 -18.77 7.99
C GLN A 385 -9.58 -18.71 8.33
N GLU A 386 -10.30 -19.78 8.03
CA GLU A 386 -11.71 -19.87 8.42
C GLU A 386 -11.88 -19.91 9.95
N LEU A 387 -11.09 -20.72 10.65
CA LEU A 387 -11.06 -20.74 12.12
C LEU A 387 -10.66 -19.36 12.68
N ALA A 388 -9.60 -18.76 12.16
CA ALA A 388 -9.16 -17.44 12.61
C ALA A 388 -10.22 -16.34 12.35
N SER A 389 -11.08 -16.48 11.34
CA SER A 389 -12.18 -15.54 11.08
C SER A 389 -13.35 -15.67 12.07
N GLN A 390 -13.42 -16.76 12.84
CA GLN A 390 -14.42 -16.98 13.87
C GLN A 390 -13.97 -16.44 15.24
N GLU A 391 -12.67 -16.20 15.42
CA GLU A 391 -12.08 -15.66 16.66
C GLU A 391 -12.11 -14.13 16.73
N VAL A 392 -12.26 -13.45 15.59
CA VAL A 392 -12.29 -11.98 15.45
C VAL A 392 -13.72 -11.48 15.41
#